data_6f324f62a3ffc2cc30df4aa665e520b9
#
_entry.id   6f324f62a3ffc2cc30df4aa665e520b9
#
_cell.length_a   1.000
_cell.length_b   1.000
_cell.length_c   1.000
_cell.angle_alpha   90.00
_cell.angle_beta   90.00
_cell.angle_gamma   90.00
#
_symmetry.space_group_name_H-M   'P 1'
#
loop_
_entity.id
_entity.type
_entity.pdbx_description
1 polymer ?
#
loop_
_entity_poly.entity_id
_entity_poly.type
_entity_poly.pdbx_seq_one_letter_code
_entity_poly.pdbx_strand_id
1 'polypeptide(L)'
;MQKNRNVVWILAGICICSLFLFLGESYFHTKGEPREAVVALAMLEKGNWILPVNNGVDIAYKPPLFHWCIAVCSAVIGTVTEYTSRMPSAIALMAMVMVGYAFFAKRRGREVAFVMALLTLTNFEVHRAGTNCRVDMLLSALMVIALYQLYKWGEKRLRGIPWIAILCLSGAFLTKGPVGMVLPCLVMAVFLWIRGMNFWRIFFSFFGVALASCVLPFAWYVAAYRQGGEEFLQLVLEENVLRFLGKMSYESHENPAYYNVVTVLAGYVPYTLLVLISLFALKYRKVQAKPREWWGRLKAYIRTMDDTRLFSLLSIVIIFVFYCIPKSKRSVYLLPIYPFIAYFLAEYILYLVRVHPVVMKIFGSIMASVSILLLLVFFSLRMGWVPDTIFSGRHAEENRAFMHALETVPLDVVSWFLIGAMLVAVKCFISSLRKKDVRMIHYDVFFIVFTIFLSLDGLFQPPVLNVKSQKPIAESIARIVPQGTVYSYQLNEVKGNPLRQFIVNFYLGDRVVPFYAVSPVQGYMVAEEVEIAVFKEEHPDYRVEEIPIGDYRLRLYQFKKNTE
;
A
#
# COMPACT_ATOMS: atom_id res chain seq x y z
N MET A 1 -32.30 13.59 8.78
CA MET A 1 -31.45 13.57 7.56
C MET A 1 -30.21 14.46 7.68
N GLN A 2 -30.30 15.67 8.17
CA GLN A 2 -29.21 16.66 8.28
C GLN A 2 -27.99 16.17 9.11
N LYS A 3 -28.24 15.57 10.28
CA LYS A 3 -27.18 15.00 11.17
C LYS A 3 -26.38 13.84 10.52
N ASN A 4 -26.93 13.17 9.50
CA ASN A 4 -26.25 12.12 8.73
C ASN A 4 -25.24 12.71 7.74
N ARG A 5 -25.62 13.83 7.10
CA ARG A 5 -24.82 14.49 6.07
C ARG A 5 -23.52 15.05 6.68
N ASN A 6 -23.60 15.57 7.90
CA ASN A 6 -22.45 16.16 8.58
C ASN A 6 -21.34 15.14 8.88
N VAL A 7 -21.70 13.93 9.38
CA VAL A 7 -20.68 12.89 9.68
C VAL A 7 -19.97 12.40 8.41
N VAL A 8 -20.69 12.27 7.30
CA VAL A 8 -20.10 11.88 6.01
C VAL A 8 -19.09 12.94 5.52
N TRP A 9 -19.45 14.24 5.63
CA TRP A 9 -18.55 15.32 5.25
C TRP A 9 -17.33 15.44 6.17
N ILE A 10 -17.49 15.22 7.47
CA ILE A 10 -16.38 15.18 8.43
C ILE A 10 -15.42 14.02 8.07
N LEU A 11 -15.96 12.82 7.82
CA LEU A 11 -15.14 11.68 7.43
C LEU A 11 -14.42 11.91 6.09
N ALA A 12 -15.12 12.49 5.11
CA ALA A 12 -14.51 12.87 3.83
C ALA A 12 -13.37 13.88 4.03
N GLY A 13 -13.57 14.91 4.86
CA GLY A 13 -12.53 15.87 5.22
C GLY A 13 -11.33 15.21 5.89
N ILE A 14 -11.54 14.30 6.84
CA ILE A 14 -10.48 13.53 7.49
C ILE A 14 -9.71 12.70 6.45
N CYS A 15 -10.40 12.01 5.52
CA CYS A 15 -9.76 11.25 4.45
C CYS A 15 -8.92 12.17 3.53
N ILE A 16 -9.47 13.32 3.13
CA ILE A 16 -8.75 14.28 2.28
C ILE A 16 -7.49 14.79 2.97
N CYS A 17 -7.59 15.21 4.22
CA CYS A 17 -6.44 15.68 4.98
C CYS A 17 -5.39 14.57 5.17
N SER A 18 -5.82 13.35 5.50
CA SER A 18 -4.91 12.23 5.76
C SER A 18 -4.20 11.70 4.51
N LEU A 19 -4.84 11.74 3.34
CA LEU A 19 -4.34 11.02 2.17
C LEU A 19 -3.78 11.92 1.06
N PHE A 20 -4.18 13.19 1.00
CA PHE A 20 -3.85 14.02 -0.16
C PHE A 20 -2.95 15.22 0.16
N LEU A 21 -2.90 15.70 1.42
CA LEU A 21 -2.14 16.92 1.72
C LEU A 21 -0.63 16.76 1.48
N PHE A 22 -0.08 15.60 1.84
CA PHE A 22 1.37 15.36 1.81
C PHE A 22 1.78 14.22 0.87
N LEU A 23 0.91 13.86 -0.07
CA LEU A 23 1.09 12.69 -0.93
C LEU A 23 2.33 12.78 -1.84
N GLY A 24 2.78 14.00 -2.18
CA GLY A 24 3.92 14.26 -3.06
C GLY A 24 5.21 14.68 -2.34
N GLU A 25 5.21 14.83 -1.01
CA GLU A 25 6.34 15.41 -0.27
C GLU A 25 7.59 14.51 -0.24
N SER A 26 7.41 13.19 -0.23
CA SER A 26 8.52 12.25 -0.29
C SER A 26 8.80 11.80 -1.72
N TYR A 27 10.08 11.85 -2.12
CA TYR A 27 10.55 11.34 -3.40
C TYR A 27 10.46 9.81 -3.46
N PHE A 28 10.50 9.26 -4.65
CA PHE A 28 10.66 7.82 -4.79
C PHE A 28 12.03 7.39 -4.25
N HIS A 29 12.01 6.52 -3.24
CA HIS A 29 13.20 6.04 -2.53
C HIS A 29 13.32 4.51 -2.53
N THR A 30 12.30 3.80 -3.03
CA THR A 30 12.30 2.35 -3.21
C THR A 30 11.93 1.99 -4.63
N LYS A 31 12.43 0.85 -5.14
CA LYS A 31 12.18 0.40 -6.53
C LYS A 31 10.70 0.14 -6.85
N GLY A 32 9.85 -0.02 -5.83
CA GLY A 32 8.47 -0.51 -6.03
C GLY A 32 7.51 0.53 -6.58
N GLU A 33 7.65 1.81 -6.22
CA GLU A 33 6.77 2.89 -6.68
C GLU A 33 7.14 3.36 -8.09
N PRO A 34 8.40 3.74 -8.39
CA PRO A 34 8.77 4.23 -9.72
C PRO A 34 8.60 3.16 -10.81
N ARG A 35 8.70 1.87 -10.46
CA ARG A 35 8.41 0.79 -11.41
C ARG A 35 6.98 0.86 -11.96
N GLU A 36 5.99 1.18 -11.14
CA GLU A 36 4.61 1.33 -11.59
C GLU A 36 4.40 2.70 -12.29
N ALA A 37 5.08 3.74 -11.80
CA ALA A 37 5.00 5.10 -12.36
C ALA A 37 5.61 5.20 -13.77
N VAL A 38 6.75 4.54 -14.02
CA VAL A 38 7.41 4.50 -15.34
C VAL A 38 6.51 3.88 -16.41
N VAL A 39 5.71 2.86 -16.05
CA VAL A 39 4.76 2.27 -17.01
C VAL A 39 3.71 3.30 -17.45
N ALA A 40 3.17 4.08 -16.51
CA ALA A 40 2.21 5.14 -16.85
C ALA A 40 2.86 6.28 -17.64
N LEU A 41 4.11 6.61 -17.33
CA LEU A 41 4.92 7.57 -18.09
C LEU A 41 5.08 7.11 -19.55
N ALA A 42 5.50 5.85 -19.75
CA ALA A 42 5.62 5.26 -21.08
C ALA A 42 4.28 5.23 -21.86
N MET A 43 3.15 4.99 -21.17
CA MET A 43 1.82 5.08 -21.78
C MET A 43 1.52 6.46 -22.35
N LEU A 44 1.84 7.50 -21.57
CA LEU A 44 1.57 8.89 -21.98
C LEU A 44 2.52 9.38 -23.08
N GLU A 45 3.82 9.06 -22.98
CA GLU A 45 4.83 9.53 -23.93
C GLU A 45 4.78 8.77 -25.26
N LYS A 46 4.63 7.43 -25.21
CA LYS A 46 4.65 6.57 -26.40
C LYS A 46 3.26 6.27 -26.98
N GLY A 47 2.19 6.66 -26.29
CA GLY A 47 0.80 6.49 -26.74
C GLY A 47 0.25 5.06 -26.69
N ASN A 48 1.02 4.07 -26.20
CA ASN A 48 0.57 2.69 -26.10
C ASN A 48 -0.03 2.38 -24.71
N TRP A 49 -1.35 2.32 -24.65
CA TRP A 49 -2.11 2.07 -23.43
C TRP A 49 -2.43 0.59 -23.19
N ILE A 50 -2.15 -0.27 -24.14
CA ILE A 50 -2.45 -1.71 -24.05
C ILE A 50 -1.24 -2.46 -23.49
N LEU A 51 -0.09 -2.36 -24.13
CA LEU A 51 1.13 -3.06 -23.75
C LEU A 51 2.35 -2.12 -23.91
N PRO A 52 2.50 -1.11 -23.03
CA PRO A 52 3.61 -0.18 -23.11
C PRO A 52 4.93 -0.88 -22.83
N VAL A 53 5.98 -0.38 -23.49
CA VAL A 53 7.37 -0.80 -23.26
C VAL A 53 8.09 0.30 -22.50
N ASN A 54 8.67 -0.02 -21.36
CA ASN A 54 9.47 0.88 -20.53
C ASN A 54 10.93 0.39 -20.44
N ASN A 55 11.83 1.18 -19.87
CA ASN A 55 13.27 0.90 -19.82
C ASN A 55 13.85 0.48 -21.20
N GLY A 56 13.26 0.94 -22.27
CA GLY A 56 13.62 0.59 -23.66
C GLY A 56 13.18 -0.79 -24.13
N VAL A 57 13.06 -1.78 -23.26
CA VAL A 57 12.84 -3.20 -23.61
C VAL A 57 11.81 -3.95 -22.77
N ASP A 58 11.45 -3.45 -21.60
CA ASP A 58 10.59 -4.20 -20.67
C ASP A 58 9.11 -4.05 -21.05
N ILE A 59 8.47 -5.15 -21.37
CA ILE A 59 7.02 -5.20 -21.64
C ILE A 59 6.24 -5.13 -20.33
N ALA A 60 5.30 -4.20 -20.24
CA ALA A 60 4.40 -4.08 -19.07
C ALA A 60 3.29 -5.13 -19.11
N TYR A 61 3.62 -6.37 -18.82
CA TYR A 61 2.72 -7.54 -18.91
C TYR A 61 1.65 -7.63 -17.82
N LYS A 62 1.72 -6.81 -16.76
CA LYS A 62 0.72 -6.81 -15.69
C LYS A 62 -0.58 -6.16 -16.15
N PRO A 63 -1.75 -6.62 -15.62
CA PRO A 63 -3.03 -5.99 -15.92
C PRO A 63 -3.00 -4.48 -15.68
N PRO A 64 -3.56 -3.65 -16.58
CA PRO A 64 -3.19 -2.25 -16.73
C PRO A 64 -3.97 -1.26 -15.87
N LEU A 65 -5.03 -1.65 -15.17
CA LEU A 65 -5.97 -0.70 -14.56
C LEU A 65 -5.29 0.32 -13.62
N PHE A 66 -4.32 -0.13 -12.83
CA PHE A 66 -3.62 0.77 -11.92
C PHE A 66 -2.79 1.81 -12.69
N HIS A 67 -2.09 1.38 -13.73
CA HIS A 67 -1.30 2.26 -14.59
C HIS A 67 -2.18 3.22 -15.39
N TRP A 68 -3.34 2.76 -15.87
CA TRP A 68 -4.35 3.64 -16.49
C TRP A 68 -4.83 4.71 -15.53
N CYS A 69 -5.09 4.36 -14.25
CA CYS A 69 -5.47 5.35 -13.25
C CYS A 69 -4.35 6.38 -13.02
N ILE A 70 -3.07 5.95 -12.94
CA ILE A 70 -1.94 6.88 -12.83
C ILE A 70 -1.89 7.79 -14.06
N ALA A 71 -1.95 7.22 -15.26
CA ALA A 71 -1.87 7.97 -16.51
C ALA A 71 -3.02 9.01 -16.63
N VAL A 72 -4.24 8.62 -16.25
CA VAL A 72 -5.40 9.55 -16.23
C VAL A 72 -5.19 10.68 -15.22
N CYS A 73 -4.78 10.37 -13.98
CA CYS A 73 -4.51 11.39 -12.97
C CYS A 73 -3.38 12.34 -13.42
N SER A 74 -2.35 11.79 -14.05
CA SER A 74 -1.21 12.56 -14.56
C SER A 74 -1.57 13.42 -15.76
N ALA A 75 -2.39 12.91 -16.69
CA ALA A 75 -2.87 13.67 -17.84
C ALA A 75 -3.74 14.89 -17.43
N VAL A 76 -4.50 14.77 -16.34
CA VAL A 76 -5.30 15.90 -15.81
C VAL A 76 -4.39 16.99 -15.21
N ILE A 77 -3.29 16.62 -14.56
CA ILE A 77 -2.35 17.56 -13.91
C ILE A 77 -1.26 18.04 -14.89
N GLY A 78 -1.01 17.28 -15.98
CA GLY A 78 -0.07 17.62 -17.06
C GLY A 78 1.24 16.87 -17.01
N THR A 79 1.57 16.17 -15.91
CA THR A 79 2.84 15.42 -15.77
C THR A 79 2.71 14.28 -14.79
N VAL A 80 3.57 13.24 -14.96
CA VAL A 80 3.69 12.13 -14.02
C VAL A 80 4.65 12.55 -12.91
N THR A 81 4.15 12.58 -11.68
CA THR A 81 4.90 12.94 -10.47
C THR A 81 4.69 11.89 -9.38
N GLU A 82 5.39 12.00 -8.26
CA GLU A 82 5.14 11.21 -7.06
C GLU A 82 3.68 11.36 -6.61
N TYR A 83 3.17 12.60 -6.62
CA TYR A 83 1.80 12.92 -6.24
C TYR A 83 0.77 12.21 -7.14
N THR A 84 0.87 12.38 -8.46
CA THR A 84 -0.08 11.81 -9.42
C THR A 84 -0.01 10.29 -9.46
N SER A 85 1.18 9.72 -9.24
CA SER A 85 1.39 8.27 -9.20
C SER A 85 0.76 7.62 -7.97
N ARG A 86 0.70 8.31 -6.82
CA ARG A 86 0.09 7.84 -5.57
C ARG A 86 -1.42 8.11 -5.49
N MET A 87 -1.94 9.08 -6.25
CA MET A 87 -3.37 9.43 -6.24
C MET A 87 -4.33 8.25 -6.40
N PRO A 88 -4.12 7.26 -7.30
CA PRO A 88 -5.02 6.13 -7.44
C PRO A 88 -5.15 5.30 -6.15
N SER A 89 -4.06 5.12 -5.40
CA SER A 89 -4.08 4.44 -4.10
C SER A 89 -4.85 5.23 -3.05
N ALA A 90 -4.64 6.54 -2.98
CA ALA A 90 -5.33 7.44 -2.05
C ALA A 90 -6.85 7.48 -2.32
N ILE A 91 -7.24 7.62 -3.59
CA ILE A 91 -8.65 7.58 -4.02
C ILE A 91 -9.28 6.23 -3.69
N ALA A 92 -8.58 5.12 -3.94
CA ALA A 92 -9.05 3.78 -3.66
C ALA A 92 -9.29 3.56 -2.15
N LEU A 93 -8.35 4.00 -1.29
CA LEU A 93 -8.51 3.93 0.17
C LEU A 93 -9.67 4.81 0.64
N MET A 94 -9.78 6.05 0.18
CA MET A 94 -10.91 6.92 0.50
C MET A 94 -12.24 6.28 0.11
N ALA A 95 -12.35 5.71 -1.09
CA ALA A 95 -13.55 5.02 -1.55
C ALA A 95 -13.88 3.81 -0.66
N MET A 96 -12.88 3.00 -0.31
CA MET A 96 -13.03 1.83 0.58
C MET A 96 -13.55 2.24 1.97
N VAL A 97 -13.00 3.29 2.56
CA VAL A 97 -13.42 3.84 3.86
C VAL A 97 -14.83 4.39 3.81
N MET A 98 -15.16 5.21 2.81
CA MET A 98 -16.48 5.84 2.67
C MET A 98 -17.59 4.84 2.39
N VAL A 99 -17.35 3.87 1.49
CA VAL A 99 -18.31 2.80 1.18
C VAL A 99 -18.47 1.86 2.38
N GLY A 100 -17.38 1.54 3.08
CA GLY A 100 -17.38 0.77 4.32
C GLY A 100 -18.19 1.47 5.41
N TYR A 101 -17.98 2.76 5.64
CA TYR A 101 -18.81 3.56 6.55
C TYR A 101 -20.30 3.46 6.19
N ALA A 102 -20.66 3.68 4.93
CA ALA A 102 -22.06 3.63 4.49
C ALA A 102 -22.67 2.23 4.65
N PHE A 103 -21.88 1.16 4.44
CA PHE A 103 -22.31 -0.22 4.62
C PHE A 103 -22.59 -0.56 6.10
N PHE A 104 -21.63 -0.26 6.99
CA PHE A 104 -21.75 -0.61 8.42
C PHE A 104 -22.66 0.36 9.19
N ALA A 105 -22.74 1.64 8.84
CA ALA A 105 -23.62 2.60 9.49
C ALA A 105 -25.10 2.20 9.40
N LYS A 106 -25.50 1.61 8.28
CA LYS A 106 -26.87 1.10 8.08
C LYS A 106 -27.15 -0.15 8.90
N ARG A 107 -26.14 -0.98 9.22
CA ARG A 107 -26.31 -2.32 9.81
C ARG A 107 -25.93 -2.38 11.29
N ARG A 108 -24.91 -1.63 11.69
CA ARG A 108 -24.32 -1.67 13.05
C ARG A 108 -24.37 -0.34 13.79
N GLY A 109 -24.94 0.68 13.15
CA GLY A 109 -25.02 2.01 13.71
C GLY A 109 -23.83 2.90 13.34
N ARG A 110 -24.03 4.21 13.44
CA ARG A 110 -23.09 5.24 12.94
C ARG A 110 -21.82 5.30 13.75
N GLU A 111 -21.89 5.14 15.05
CA GLU A 111 -20.74 5.21 15.95
C GLU A 111 -19.74 4.09 15.66
N VAL A 112 -20.23 2.84 15.55
CA VAL A 112 -19.40 1.69 15.16
C VAL A 112 -18.77 1.90 13.78
N ALA A 113 -19.56 2.36 12.80
CA ALA A 113 -19.08 2.58 11.45
C ALA A 113 -18.05 3.71 11.37
N PHE A 114 -18.22 4.77 12.15
CA PHE A 114 -17.27 5.88 12.19
C PHE A 114 -15.93 5.47 12.82
N VAL A 115 -15.99 4.78 13.96
CA VAL A 115 -14.78 4.24 14.61
C VAL A 115 -14.08 3.23 13.69
N MET A 116 -14.83 2.32 13.03
CA MET A 116 -14.26 1.40 12.04
C MET A 116 -13.57 2.14 10.89
N ALA A 117 -14.18 3.20 10.38
CA ALA A 117 -13.62 4.02 9.30
C ALA A 117 -12.30 4.68 9.73
N LEU A 118 -12.25 5.26 10.94
CA LEU A 118 -11.02 5.82 11.51
C LEU A 118 -9.94 4.76 11.70
N LEU A 119 -10.28 3.60 12.27
CA LEU A 119 -9.36 2.47 12.44
C LEU A 119 -8.81 1.95 11.11
N THR A 120 -9.63 1.95 10.06
CA THR A 120 -9.19 1.55 8.71
C THR A 120 -8.22 2.57 8.13
N LEU A 121 -8.48 3.87 8.33
CA LEU A 121 -7.66 4.95 7.80
C LEU A 121 -6.32 5.13 8.53
N THR A 122 -6.31 4.93 9.86
CA THR A 122 -5.20 5.29 10.75
C THR A 122 -4.45 4.08 11.32
N ASN A 123 -4.52 2.90 10.70
CA ASN A 123 -3.58 1.82 10.97
C ASN A 123 -2.39 1.89 10.00
N PHE A 124 -1.23 1.44 10.45
CA PHE A 124 0.03 1.58 9.74
C PHE A 124 0.00 1.01 8.31
N GLU A 125 -0.45 -0.25 8.14
CA GLU A 125 -0.34 -0.93 6.85
C GLU A 125 -1.27 -0.38 5.79
N VAL A 126 -2.53 -0.06 6.15
CA VAL A 126 -3.49 0.49 5.19
C VAL A 126 -3.16 1.93 4.84
N HIS A 127 -2.75 2.74 5.84
CA HIS A 127 -2.32 4.12 5.61
C HIS A 127 -1.12 4.15 4.64
N ARG A 128 -0.07 3.39 4.95
CA ARG A 128 1.11 3.25 4.09
C ARG A 128 0.77 2.77 2.67
N ALA A 129 -0.18 1.82 2.53
CA ALA A 129 -0.60 1.36 1.22
C ALA A 129 -1.41 2.41 0.45
N GLY A 130 -2.19 3.24 1.16
CA GLY A 130 -2.99 4.32 0.58
C GLY A 130 -2.17 5.53 0.15
N THR A 131 -1.00 5.76 0.76
CA THR A 131 -0.11 6.89 0.44
C THR A 131 1.07 6.51 -0.46
N ASN A 132 1.15 5.25 -0.91
CA ASN A 132 2.18 4.76 -1.81
C ASN A 132 1.62 4.37 -3.18
N CYS A 133 2.46 4.48 -4.23
CA CYS A 133 2.15 4.06 -5.59
C CYS A 133 2.22 2.53 -5.70
N ARG A 134 1.11 1.83 -5.36
CA ARG A 134 1.04 0.36 -5.38
C ARG A 134 -0.31 -0.17 -5.82
N VAL A 135 -0.27 -1.15 -6.71
CA VAL A 135 -1.46 -1.86 -7.24
C VAL A 135 -2.33 -2.49 -6.14
N ASP A 136 -1.73 -2.86 -5.01
CA ASP A 136 -2.38 -3.64 -3.95
C ASP A 136 -3.50 -2.85 -3.23
N MET A 137 -3.38 -1.51 -3.13
CA MET A 137 -4.43 -0.71 -2.51
C MET A 137 -5.68 -0.63 -3.39
N LEU A 138 -5.50 -0.39 -4.70
CA LEU A 138 -6.62 -0.38 -5.65
C LEU A 138 -7.31 -1.74 -5.71
N LEU A 139 -6.53 -2.83 -5.82
CA LEU A 139 -7.04 -4.20 -5.75
C LEU A 139 -7.90 -4.42 -4.51
N SER A 140 -7.36 -4.06 -3.34
CA SER A 140 -8.03 -4.29 -2.05
C SER A 140 -9.32 -3.50 -1.92
N ALA A 141 -9.33 -2.24 -2.35
CA ALA A 141 -10.53 -1.41 -2.35
C ALA A 141 -11.62 -1.99 -3.24
N LEU A 142 -11.26 -2.41 -4.46
CA LEU A 142 -12.20 -3.03 -5.39
C LEU A 142 -12.76 -4.35 -4.86
N MET A 143 -11.93 -5.21 -4.26
CA MET A 143 -12.36 -6.47 -3.63
C MET A 143 -13.32 -6.21 -2.47
N VAL A 144 -13.00 -5.27 -1.58
CA VAL A 144 -13.83 -4.95 -0.40
C VAL A 144 -15.15 -4.31 -0.81
N ILE A 145 -15.14 -3.40 -1.77
CA ILE A 145 -16.37 -2.79 -2.31
C ILE A 145 -17.22 -3.86 -3.00
N ALA A 146 -16.60 -4.76 -3.78
CA ALA A 146 -17.32 -5.90 -4.38
C ALA A 146 -17.97 -6.77 -3.32
N LEU A 147 -17.28 -7.11 -2.22
CA LEU A 147 -17.83 -7.86 -1.09
C LEU A 147 -19.06 -7.17 -0.50
N TYR A 148 -19.03 -5.87 -0.26
CA TYR A 148 -20.20 -5.13 0.23
C TYR A 148 -21.37 -5.14 -0.75
N GLN A 149 -21.11 -5.06 -2.04
CA GLN A 149 -22.16 -5.09 -3.06
C GLN A 149 -22.75 -6.51 -3.27
N LEU A 150 -21.88 -7.53 -3.24
CA LEU A 150 -22.31 -8.94 -3.28
C LEU A 150 -23.13 -9.31 -2.04
N TYR A 151 -22.77 -8.77 -0.86
CA TYR A 151 -23.58 -8.94 0.36
C TYR A 151 -24.98 -8.34 0.17
N LYS A 152 -25.09 -7.11 -0.33
CA LYS A 152 -26.40 -6.47 -0.64
C LYS A 152 -27.20 -7.26 -1.68
N TRP A 153 -26.52 -7.90 -2.63
CA TRP A 153 -27.17 -8.78 -3.60
C TRP A 153 -27.65 -10.09 -2.96
N GLY A 154 -26.90 -10.63 -2.02
CA GLY A 154 -27.28 -11.77 -1.17
C GLY A 154 -28.54 -11.48 -0.34
N GLU A 155 -28.65 -10.28 0.27
CA GLU A 155 -29.87 -9.82 0.97
C GLU A 155 -31.11 -9.84 0.05
N LYS A 156 -30.94 -9.60 -1.25
CA LYS A 156 -31.98 -9.72 -2.29
C LYS A 156 -32.17 -11.15 -2.78
N ARG A 157 -31.62 -12.14 -2.11
CA ARG A 157 -31.64 -13.56 -2.53
C ARG A 157 -31.13 -13.77 -3.96
N LEU A 158 -30.07 -13.08 -4.36
CA LEU A 158 -29.44 -13.12 -5.68
C LEU A 158 -30.41 -12.74 -6.83
N ARG A 159 -31.36 -11.85 -6.58
CA ARG A 159 -32.24 -11.34 -7.63
C ARG A 159 -31.67 -10.10 -8.29
N GLY A 160 -31.82 -10.01 -9.61
CA GLY A 160 -31.25 -8.93 -10.43
C GLY A 160 -29.75 -9.10 -10.66
N ILE A 161 -29.16 -8.17 -11.41
CA ILE A 161 -27.75 -8.18 -11.78
C ILE A 161 -26.98 -7.22 -10.87
N PRO A 162 -25.91 -7.65 -10.20
CA PRO A 162 -25.13 -6.81 -9.30
C PRO A 162 -24.06 -6.01 -10.07
N TRP A 163 -24.44 -5.07 -10.93
CA TRP A 163 -23.55 -4.34 -11.84
C TRP A 163 -22.32 -3.72 -11.16
N ILE A 164 -22.51 -3.08 -9.99
CA ILE A 164 -21.38 -2.46 -9.27
C ILE A 164 -20.39 -3.53 -8.79
N ALA A 165 -20.89 -4.71 -8.34
CA ALA A 165 -20.00 -5.80 -7.97
C ALA A 165 -19.23 -6.32 -9.19
N ILE A 166 -19.91 -6.54 -10.32
CA ILE A 166 -19.30 -7.00 -11.58
C ILE A 166 -18.21 -6.02 -12.02
N LEU A 167 -18.45 -4.72 -12.01
CA LEU A 167 -17.46 -3.70 -12.36
C LEU A 167 -16.27 -3.70 -11.41
N CYS A 168 -16.51 -3.83 -10.10
CA CYS A 168 -15.43 -3.92 -9.11
C CYS A 168 -14.60 -5.19 -9.27
N LEU A 169 -15.23 -6.34 -9.52
CA LEU A 169 -14.55 -7.63 -9.75
C LEU A 169 -13.73 -7.61 -11.05
N SER A 170 -14.30 -7.05 -12.12
CA SER A 170 -13.61 -6.83 -13.39
C SER A 170 -12.39 -5.92 -13.22
N GLY A 171 -12.56 -4.80 -12.49
CA GLY A 171 -11.46 -3.90 -12.15
C GLY A 171 -10.40 -4.56 -11.27
N ALA A 172 -10.79 -5.35 -10.28
CA ALA A 172 -9.86 -6.10 -9.45
C ALA A 172 -9.04 -7.12 -10.26
N PHE A 173 -9.68 -7.80 -11.23
CA PHE A 173 -8.99 -8.66 -12.18
C PHE A 173 -8.01 -7.86 -13.06
N LEU A 174 -8.43 -6.72 -13.61
CA LEU A 174 -7.59 -5.81 -14.40
C LEU A 174 -6.51 -5.10 -13.56
N THR A 175 -6.50 -5.26 -12.24
CA THR A 175 -5.45 -4.71 -11.36
C THR A 175 -4.36 -5.74 -11.07
N LYS A 176 -4.72 -6.99 -10.80
CA LYS A 176 -3.73 -8.00 -10.37
C LYS A 176 -4.10 -9.45 -10.75
N GLY A 177 -5.02 -9.64 -11.69
CA GLY A 177 -5.41 -10.95 -12.18
C GLY A 177 -6.56 -11.62 -11.40
N PRO A 178 -6.80 -12.94 -11.61
CA PRO A 178 -8.02 -13.64 -11.22
C PRO A 178 -8.32 -13.63 -9.72
N VAL A 179 -7.31 -13.53 -8.87
CA VAL A 179 -7.44 -13.55 -7.40
C VAL A 179 -8.39 -12.47 -6.89
N GLY A 180 -8.38 -11.29 -7.55
CA GLY A 180 -9.24 -10.17 -7.19
C GLY A 180 -10.74 -10.45 -7.39
N MET A 181 -11.09 -11.38 -8.28
CA MET A 181 -12.46 -11.80 -8.55
C MET A 181 -12.85 -13.05 -7.74
N VAL A 182 -11.97 -14.03 -7.70
CA VAL A 182 -12.28 -15.36 -7.11
C VAL A 182 -12.52 -15.26 -5.61
N LEU A 183 -11.69 -14.51 -4.87
CA LEU A 183 -11.80 -14.44 -3.42
C LEU A 183 -13.10 -13.79 -2.94
N PRO A 184 -13.55 -12.63 -3.44
CA PRO A 184 -14.84 -12.07 -3.05
C PRO A 184 -16.02 -12.99 -3.37
N CYS A 185 -16.00 -13.65 -4.53
CA CYS A 185 -17.03 -14.62 -4.91
C CYS A 185 -17.04 -15.82 -3.95
N LEU A 186 -15.88 -16.37 -3.60
CA LEU A 186 -15.75 -17.49 -2.67
C LEU A 186 -16.28 -17.14 -1.27
N VAL A 187 -15.89 -15.98 -0.73
CA VAL A 187 -16.38 -15.51 0.58
C VAL A 187 -17.90 -15.45 0.61
N MET A 188 -18.49 -14.85 -0.41
CA MET A 188 -19.96 -14.70 -0.46
C MET A 188 -20.68 -16.02 -0.74
N ALA A 189 -20.11 -16.89 -1.57
CA ALA A 189 -20.67 -18.20 -1.81
C ALA A 189 -20.72 -19.04 -0.51
N VAL A 190 -19.64 -19.05 0.26
CA VAL A 190 -19.57 -19.74 1.55
C VAL A 190 -20.54 -19.13 2.55
N PHE A 191 -20.63 -17.78 2.64
CA PHE A 191 -21.58 -17.10 3.50
C PHE A 191 -23.03 -17.52 3.20
N LEU A 192 -23.44 -17.48 1.94
CA LEU A 192 -24.80 -17.82 1.52
C LEU A 192 -25.11 -19.32 1.73
N TRP A 193 -24.11 -20.18 1.53
CA TRP A 193 -24.26 -21.61 1.81
C TRP A 193 -24.46 -21.90 3.30
N ILE A 194 -23.70 -21.26 4.18
CA ILE A 194 -23.90 -21.36 5.64
C ILE A 194 -25.28 -20.87 6.04
N ARG A 195 -25.84 -19.88 5.34
CA ARG A 195 -27.20 -19.36 5.55
C ARG A 195 -28.30 -20.23 4.91
N GLY A 196 -27.94 -21.40 4.37
CA GLY A 196 -28.89 -22.41 3.87
C GLY A 196 -29.41 -22.15 2.45
N MET A 197 -28.76 -21.28 1.68
CA MET A 197 -29.13 -21.11 0.27
C MET A 197 -28.71 -22.34 -0.53
N ASN A 198 -29.54 -22.72 -1.51
CA ASN A 198 -29.28 -23.88 -2.37
C ASN A 198 -27.95 -23.72 -3.13
N PHE A 199 -27.10 -24.78 -3.09
CA PHE A 199 -25.78 -24.79 -3.70
C PHE A 199 -25.81 -24.47 -5.21
N TRP A 200 -26.69 -25.09 -5.98
CA TRP A 200 -26.77 -24.87 -7.43
C TRP A 200 -27.19 -23.46 -7.78
N ARG A 201 -28.06 -22.85 -6.97
CA ARG A 201 -28.42 -21.43 -7.14
C ARG A 201 -27.22 -20.53 -6.90
N ILE A 202 -26.43 -20.77 -5.85
CA ILE A 202 -25.20 -20.04 -5.58
C ILE A 202 -24.24 -20.22 -6.75
N PHE A 203 -23.96 -21.47 -7.14
CA PHE A 203 -23.01 -21.82 -8.17
C PHE A 203 -23.33 -21.10 -9.50
N PHE A 204 -24.53 -21.26 -10.04
CA PHE A 204 -24.89 -20.66 -11.34
C PHE A 204 -24.95 -19.13 -11.26
N SER A 205 -25.37 -18.54 -10.12
CA SER A 205 -25.41 -17.09 -9.95
C SER A 205 -24.00 -16.49 -9.91
N PHE A 206 -23.08 -17.09 -9.16
CA PHE A 206 -21.69 -16.61 -9.09
C PHE A 206 -20.89 -16.95 -10.35
N PHE A 207 -21.20 -18.05 -11.02
CA PHE A 207 -20.61 -18.36 -12.33
C PHE A 207 -20.99 -17.29 -13.37
N GLY A 208 -22.26 -16.87 -13.42
CA GLY A 208 -22.69 -15.76 -14.28
C GLY A 208 -22.03 -14.44 -13.95
N VAL A 209 -21.89 -14.10 -12.66
CA VAL A 209 -21.15 -12.90 -12.21
C VAL A 209 -19.68 -12.98 -12.60
N ALA A 210 -19.02 -14.12 -12.40
CA ALA A 210 -17.63 -14.31 -12.78
C ALA A 210 -17.43 -14.18 -14.29
N LEU A 211 -18.29 -14.82 -15.08
CA LEU A 211 -18.23 -14.73 -16.55
C LEU A 211 -18.39 -13.28 -17.02
N ALA A 212 -19.38 -12.55 -16.50
CA ALA A 212 -19.58 -11.15 -16.83
C ALA A 212 -18.39 -10.27 -16.42
N SER A 213 -17.76 -10.58 -15.27
CA SER A 213 -16.59 -9.84 -14.78
C SER A 213 -15.32 -10.14 -15.59
N CYS A 214 -15.25 -11.24 -16.32
CA CYS A 214 -14.11 -11.58 -17.18
C CYS A 214 -14.12 -10.86 -18.54
N VAL A 215 -15.22 -10.25 -18.96
CA VAL A 215 -15.34 -9.66 -20.31
C VAL A 215 -14.27 -8.59 -20.59
N LEU A 216 -14.14 -7.60 -19.73
CA LEU A 216 -13.14 -6.52 -19.91
C LEU A 216 -11.69 -7.04 -19.75
N PRO A 217 -11.35 -7.83 -18.72
CA PRO A 217 -10.04 -8.45 -18.62
C PRO A 217 -9.67 -9.27 -19.85
N PHE A 218 -10.57 -10.12 -20.31
CA PHE A 218 -10.31 -10.96 -21.48
C PHE A 218 -10.08 -10.13 -22.75
N ALA A 219 -10.86 -9.08 -22.97
CA ALA A 219 -10.65 -8.17 -24.09
C ALA A 219 -9.24 -7.54 -24.05
N TRP A 220 -8.78 -7.13 -22.86
CA TRP A 220 -7.41 -6.60 -22.70
C TRP A 220 -6.34 -7.66 -22.95
N TYR A 221 -6.49 -8.87 -22.39
CA TYR A 221 -5.51 -9.97 -22.61
C TYR A 221 -5.39 -10.33 -24.09
N VAL A 222 -6.50 -10.36 -24.83
CA VAL A 222 -6.49 -10.59 -26.28
C VAL A 222 -5.77 -9.46 -27.02
N ALA A 223 -6.04 -8.21 -26.67
CA ALA A 223 -5.37 -7.05 -27.27
C ALA A 223 -3.87 -7.03 -26.97
N ALA A 224 -3.47 -7.34 -25.74
CA ALA A 224 -2.08 -7.41 -25.32
C ALA A 224 -1.32 -8.58 -25.99
N TYR A 225 -1.96 -9.76 -26.12
CA TYR A 225 -1.39 -10.88 -26.85
C TYR A 225 -1.16 -10.56 -28.34
N ARG A 226 -2.09 -9.83 -28.97
CA ARG A 226 -1.90 -9.39 -30.36
C ARG A 226 -0.69 -8.45 -30.54
N GLN A 227 -0.28 -7.74 -29.51
CA GLN A 227 0.90 -6.85 -29.54
C GLN A 227 2.20 -7.57 -29.15
N GLY A 228 2.16 -8.39 -28.07
CA GLY A 228 3.35 -8.99 -27.46
C GLY A 228 3.56 -10.48 -27.75
N GLY A 229 2.61 -11.16 -28.42
CA GLY A 229 2.73 -12.56 -28.83
C GLY A 229 3.07 -13.53 -27.70
N GLU A 230 3.91 -14.52 -28.01
CA GLU A 230 4.34 -15.58 -27.08
C GLU A 230 5.14 -15.05 -25.89
N GLU A 231 5.94 -14.01 -26.06
CA GLU A 231 6.71 -13.38 -24.96
C GLU A 231 5.77 -12.86 -23.87
N PHE A 232 4.72 -12.13 -24.27
CA PHE A 232 3.69 -11.67 -23.34
C PHE A 232 3.00 -12.84 -22.61
N LEU A 233 2.66 -13.91 -23.35
CA LEU A 233 1.99 -15.09 -22.78
C LEU A 233 2.85 -15.78 -21.72
N GLN A 234 4.15 -15.95 -21.99
CA GLN A 234 5.10 -16.56 -21.06
C GLN A 234 5.23 -15.74 -19.78
N LEU A 235 5.36 -14.41 -19.88
CA LEU A 235 5.40 -13.52 -18.70
C LEU A 235 4.13 -13.59 -17.87
N VAL A 236 2.95 -13.65 -18.52
CA VAL A 236 1.66 -13.77 -17.82
C VAL A 236 1.53 -15.13 -17.12
N LEU A 237 1.96 -16.23 -17.76
CA LEU A 237 1.94 -17.56 -17.14
C LEU A 237 2.89 -17.64 -15.95
N GLU A 238 4.10 -17.09 -16.07
CA GLU A 238 5.07 -17.04 -14.99
C GLU A 238 4.53 -16.30 -13.76
N GLU A 239 4.00 -15.10 -13.94
CA GLU A 239 3.52 -14.26 -12.83
C GLU A 239 2.23 -14.79 -12.18
N ASN A 240 1.31 -15.39 -12.93
CA ASN A 240 0.01 -15.81 -12.39
C ASN A 240 -0.02 -17.29 -11.96
N VAL A 241 0.64 -18.18 -12.71
CA VAL A 241 0.57 -19.62 -12.48
C VAL A 241 1.81 -20.14 -11.77
N LEU A 242 3.00 -19.92 -12.33
CA LEU A 242 4.24 -20.46 -11.78
C LEU A 242 4.56 -19.83 -10.42
N ARG A 243 4.27 -18.56 -10.23
CA ARG A 243 4.39 -17.87 -8.94
C ARG A 243 3.49 -18.48 -7.87
N PHE A 244 2.23 -18.77 -8.19
CA PHE A 244 1.31 -19.42 -7.24
C PHE A 244 1.79 -20.81 -6.85
N LEU A 245 2.35 -21.57 -7.81
CA LEU A 245 2.89 -22.91 -7.60
C LEU A 245 4.29 -22.91 -6.95
N GLY A 246 4.92 -21.74 -6.75
CA GLY A 246 6.28 -21.65 -6.22
C GLY A 246 7.36 -22.18 -7.17
N LYS A 247 7.12 -22.13 -8.49
CA LYS A 247 8.01 -22.60 -9.56
C LYS A 247 8.53 -21.44 -10.43
N MET A 248 8.83 -20.30 -9.81
CA MET A 248 9.37 -19.15 -10.53
C MET A 248 10.82 -19.36 -10.92
N SER A 249 11.25 -18.73 -12.02
CA SER A 249 12.64 -18.69 -12.47
C SER A 249 13.54 -17.80 -11.60
N TYR A 250 12.96 -16.93 -10.76
CA TYR A 250 13.68 -16.01 -9.86
C TYR A 250 13.19 -16.12 -8.41
N GLU A 251 14.02 -15.68 -7.45
CA GLU A 251 13.71 -15.72 -6.02
C GLU A 251 12.42 -14.96 -5.69
N SER A 252 11.48 -15.66 -5.09
CA SER A 252 10.25 -15.06 -4.57
C SER A 252 10.41 -14.71 -3.08
N HIS A 253 9.58 -13.80 -2.57
CA HIS A 253 9.56 -13.45 -1.14
C HIS A 253 8.99 -14.60 -0.31
N GLU A 254 9.79 -15.65 -0.10
CA GLU A 254 9.39 -16.80 0.71
C GLU A 254 9.39 -16.44 2.19
N ASN A 255 8.27 -16.66 2.85
CA ASN A 255 8.10 -16.38 4.26
C ASN A 255 7.35 -17.53 4.96
N PRO A 256 7.67 -17.82 6.24
CA PRO A 256 7.01 -18.87 7.00
C PRO A 256 5.52 -18.59 7.22
N ALA A 257 4.75 -19.60 7.64
CA ALA A 257 3.31 -19.48 7.81
C ALA A 257 2.89 -18.42 8.84
N TYR A 258 3.66 -18.23 9.91
CA TYR A 258 3.38 -17.24 10.95
C TYR A 258 3.57 -15.79 10.49
N TYR A 259 4.27 -15.56 9.38
CA TYR A 259 4.53 -14.22 8.82
C TYR A 259 3.25 -13.40 8.68
N ASN A 260 2.19 -14.00 8.16
CA ASN A 260 0.91 -13.31 7.96
C ASN A 260 0.28 -12.84 9.28
N VAL A 261 0.43 -13.61 10.38
CA VAL A 261 -0.07 -13.22 11.71
C VAL A 261 0.72 -12.02 12.23
N VAL A 262 2.06 -12.11 12.20
CA VAL A 262 2.95 -11.02 12.64
C VAL A 262 2.69 -9.76 11.82
N THR A 263 2.51 -9.91 10.52
CA THR A 263 2.22 -8.79 9.60
C THR A 263 0.92 -8.06 9.95
N VAL A 264 -0.16 -8.80 10.25
CA VAL A 264 -1.44 -8.20 10.65
C VAL A 264 -1.29 -7.48 11.99
N LEU A 265 -0.62 -8.08 12.96
CA LEU A 265 -0.38 -7.46 14.26
C LEU A 265 0.46 -6.18 14.13
N ALA A 266 1.54 -6.21 13.37
CA ALA A 266 2.37 -5.04 13.10
C ALA A 266 1.62 -3.97 12.28
N GLY A 267 0.84 -4.40 11.29
CA GLY A 267 0.08 -3.51 10.42
C GLY A 267 -1.04 -2.74 11.12
N TYR A 268 -1.55 -3.27 12.25
CA TYR A 268 -2.56 -2.59 13.07
C TYR A 268 -1.98 -1.62 14.11
N VAL A 269 -0.66 -1.39 14.15
CA VAL A 269 -0.09 -0.34 15.01
C VAL A 269 -0.74 1.01 14.65
N PRO A 270 -1.14 1.84 15.67
CA PRO A 270 -0.88 1.64 17.11
C PRO A 270 -1.92 0.79 17.85
N TYR A 271 -3.01 0.38 17.23
CA TYR A 271 -4.15 -0.26 17.91
C TYR A 271 -3.86 -1.68 18.41
N THR A 272 -2.86 -2.37 17.87
CA THR A 272 -2.36 -3.64 18.43
C THR A 272 -1.93 -3.45 19.88
N LEU A 273 -1.29 -2.32 20.21
CA LEU A 273 -0.91 -1.99 21.58
C LEU A 273 -2.14 -1.83 22.48
N LEU A 274 -3.22 -1.20 21.98
CA LEU A 274 -4.48 -1.09 22.70
C LEU A 274 -5.04 -2.48 23.06
N VAL A 275 -5.06 -3.39 22.10
CA VAL A 275 -5.51 -4.78 22.33
C VAL A 275 -4.66 -5.46 23.38
N LEU A 276 -3.34 -5.35 23.29
CA LEU A 276 -2.42 -5.94 24.27
C LEU A 276 -2.63 -5.40 25.68
N ILE A 277 -2.78 -4.09 25.84
CA ILE A 277 -3.08 -3.46 27.15
C ILE A 277 -4.41 -3.99 27.68
N SER A 278 -5.42 -4.15 26.83
CA SER A 278 -6.73 -4.61 27.25
C SER A 278 -6.74 -6.03 27.81
N LEU A 279 -5.80 -6.89 27.38
CA LEU A 279 -5.69 -8.26 27.90
C LEU A 279 -5.47 -8.31 29.42
N PHE A 280 -4.81 -7.30 29.99
CA PHE A 280 -4.59 -7.20 31.44
C PHE A 280 -5.82 -6.68 32.21
N ALA A 281 -6.76 -6.04 31.53
CA ALA A 281 -7.99 -5.50 32.15
C ALA A 281 -9.17 -6.49 32.12
N LEU A 282 -9.11 -7.52 31.28
CA LEU A 282 -10.17 -8.49 31.10
C LEU A 282 -10.15 -9.56 32.20
N LYS A 283 -11.34 -9.94 32.68
CA LYS A 283 -11.51 -11.08 33.59
C LYS A 283 -11.72 -12.34 32.77
N TYR A 284 -10.77 -13.26 32.82
CA TYR A 284 -10.85 -14.54 32.10
C TYR A 284 -11.63 -15.58 32.90
N ARG A 285 -12.64 -16.19 32.27
CA ARG A 285 -13.32 -17.37 32.81
C ARG A 285 -12.64 -18.64 32.29
N LYS A 286 -12.34 -19.59 33.16
CA LYS A 286 -11.86 -20.92 32.76
C LYS A 286 -12.93 -21.60 31.89
N VAL A 287 -12.55 -22.03 30.69
CA VAL A 287 -13.43 -22.82 29.83
C VAL A 287 -13.44 -24.25 30.33
N GLN A 288 -14.52 -24.68 30.94
CA GLN A 288 -14.69 -26.03 31.51
C GLN A 288 -15.33 -27.04 30.52
N ALA A 289 -15.27 -26.78 29.21
CA ALA A 289 -15.90 -27.64 28.21
C ALA A 289 -14.92 -28.67 27.66
N LYS A 290 -15.37 -29.92 27.46
CA LYS A 290 -14.61 -30.97 26.77
C LYS A 290 -14.40 -30.56 25.29
N PRO A 291 -13.32 -30.94 24.61
CA PRO A 291 -13.04 -30.55 23.22
C PRO A 291 -14.18 -30.86 22.24
N ARG A 292 -14.89 -31.98 22.45
CA ARG A 292 -16.03 -32.39 21.61
C ARG A 292 -17.26 -31.46 21.77
N GLU A 293 -17.51 -30.99 22.99
CA GLU A 293 -18.58 -30.02 23.29
C GLU A 293 -18.24 -28.64 22.74
N TRP A 294 -16.95 -28.28 22.76
CA TRP A 294 -16.45 -27.01 22.24
C TRP A 294 -16.75 -26.85 20.75
N TRP A 295 -16.55 -27.91 19.96
CA TRP A 295 -16.87 -27.94 18.54
C TRP A 295 -18.36 -27.74 18.26
N GLY A 296 -19.22 -28.42 19.05
CA GLY A 296 -20.68 -28.24 18.98
C GLY A 296 -21.11 -26.81 19.31
N ARG A 297 -20.54 -26.21 20.37
CA ARG A 297 -20.79 -24.82 20.77
C ARG A 297 -20.32 -23.83 19.70
N LEU A 298 -19.14 -24.04 19.12
CA LEU A 298 -18.61 -23.20 18.06
C LEU A 298 -19.53 -23.24 16.82
N LYS A 299 -19.97 -24.42 16.40
CA LYS A 299 -20.89 -24.57 15.27
C LYS A 299 -22.24 -23.90 15.53
N ALA A 300 -22.78 -24.04 16.72
CA ALA A 300 -24.00 -23.36 17.14
C ALA A 300 -23.81 -21.84 17.12
N TYR A 301 -22.71 -21.34 17.70
CA TYR A 301 -22.38 -19.92 17.73
C TYR A 301 -22.25 -19.32 16.33
N ILE A 302 -21.56 -20.00 15.38
CA ILE A 302 -21.43 -19.55 13.99
C ILE A 302 -22.80 -19.47 13.30
N ARG A 303 -23.68 -20.45 13.55
CA ARG A 303 -25.04 -20.48 12.96
C ARG A 303 -25.97 -19.40 13.51
N THR A 304 -25.84 -19.06 14.77
CA THR A 304 -26.64 -18.03 15.45
C THR A 304 -26.04 -16.63 15.37
N MET A 305 -24.81 -16.52 14.81
CA MET A 305 -24.13 -15.24 14.65
C MET A 305 -24.94 -14.32 13.72
N ASP A 306 -24.98 -13.03 14.05
CA ASP A 306 -25.53 -11.98 13.19
C ASP A 306 -24.89 -12.01 11.77
N ASP A 307 -25.69 -11.74 10.73
CA ASP A 307 -25.25 -11.83 9.34
C ASP A 307 -24.03 -10.94 9.03
N THR A 308 -24.01 -9.73 9.56
CA THR A 308 -22.91 -8.78 9.33
C THR A 308 -21.62 -9.25 10.01
N ARG A 309 -21.72 -9.82 11.21
CA ARG A 309 -20.57 -10.42 11.92
C ARG A 309 -20.06 -11.66 11.21
N LEU A 310 -20.95 -12.58 10.82
CA LEU A 310 -20.57 -13.79 10.11
C LEU A 310 -19.88 -13.46 8.77
N PHE A 311 -20.47 -12.55 7.99
CA PHE A 311 -19.88 -12.08 6.73
C PHE A 311 -18.48 -11.49 6.95
N SER A 312 -18.32 -10.62 7.94
CA SER A 312 -17.02 -10.02 8.25
C SER A 312 -15.99 -11.06 8.71
N LEU A 313 -16.39 -12.01 9.53
CA LEU A 313 -15.54 -13.12 9.99
C LEU A 313 -15.09 -14.00 8.81
N LEU A 314 -16.01 -14.39 7.92
CA LEU A 314 -15.69 -15.19 6.75
C LEU A 314 -14.78 -14.44 5.78
N SER A 315 -14.96 -13.11 5.61
CA SER A 315 -14.07 -12.28 4.82
C SER A 315 -12.64 -12.31 5.36
N ILE A 316 -12.47 -12.22 6.68
CA ILE A 316 -11.15 -12.33 7.32
C ILE A 316 -10.58 -13.73 7.13
N VAL A 317 -11.32 -14.77 7.53
CA VAL A 317 -10.79 -16.14 7.60
C VAL A 317 -10.44 -16.68 6.22
N ILE A 318 -11.35 -16.54 5.24
CA ILE A 318 -11.14 -17.12 3.90
C ILE A 318 -9.98 -16.43 3.19
N ILE A 319 -9.92 -15.09 3.22
CA ILE A 319 -8.85 -14.34 2.57
C ILE A 319 -7.51 -14.60 3.26
N PHE A 320 -7.49 -14.62 4.60
CA PHE A 320 -6.28 -14.89 5.37
C PHE A 320 -5.74 -16.30 5.10
N VAL A 321 -6.59 -17.32 5.17
CA VAL A 321 -6.21 -18.73 4.89
C VAL A 321 -5.70 -18.88 3.46
N PHE A 322 -6.38 -18.28 2.49
CA PHE A 322 -5.93 -18.32 1.09
C PHE A 322 -4.49 -17.79 0.95
N TYR A 323 -4.16 -16.65 1.56
CA TYR A 323 -2.81 -16.09 1.46
C TYR A 323 -1.78 -16.76 2.40
N CYS A 324 -2.19 -17.72 3.22
CA CYS A 324 -1.25 -18.61 3.93
C CYS A 324 -0.73 -19.76 3.04
N ILE A 325 -1.47 -20.14 1.99
CA ILE A 325 -1.14 -21.28 1.11
C ILE A 325 0.12 -21.04 0.26
N PRO A 326 0.25 -19.92 -0.49
CA PRO A 326 1.44 -19.69 -1.32
C PRO A 326 2.70 -19.51 -0.48
N LYS A 327 3.87 -19.95 -1.00
CA LYS A 327 5.17 -19.72 -0.38
C LYS A 327 5.52 -18.22 -0.35
N SER A 328 5.27 -17.51 -1.46
CA SER A 328 5.48 -16.06 -1.57
C SER A 328 4.43 -15.28 -0.80
N LYS A 329 4.84 -14.60 0.27
CA LYS A 329 3.96 -13.81 1.16
C LYS A 329 4.45 -12.37 1.26
N ARG A 330 3.50 -11.43 1.17
CA ARG A 330 3.76 -9.99 1.39
C ARG A 330 2.66 -9.40 2.26
N SER A 331 3.01 -8.43 3.09
CA SER A 331 2.07 -7.72 3.98
C SER A 331 0.84 -7.18 3.24
N VAL A 332 1.06 -6.56 2.09
CA VAL A 332 0.04 -5.92 1.26
C VAL A 332 -1.04 -6.88 0.71
N TYR A 333 -0.80 -8.18 0.69
CA TYR A 333 -1.81 -9.15 0.23
C TYR A 333 -2.99 -9.28 1.19
N LEU A 334 -2.77 -8.93 2.46
CA LEU A 334 -3.79 -8.99 3.51
C LEU A 334 -4.62 -7.70 3.65
N LEU A 335 -4.34 -6.65 2.87
CA LEU A 335 -5.09 -5.40 2.93
C LEU A 335 -6.62 -5.56 2.87
N PRO A 336 -7.20 -6.51 2.08
CA PRO A 336 -8.65 -6.67 2.02
C PRO A 336 -9.30 -7.09 3.35
N ILE A 337 -8.56 -7.70 4.29
CA ILE A 337 -9.15 -8.11 5.59
C ILE A 337 -9.21 -6.98 6.62
N TYR A 338 -8.41 -5.91 6.44
CA TYR A 338 -8.28 -4.84 7.42
C TYR A 338 -9.59 -4.13 7.76
N PRO A 339 -10.47 -3.75 6.81
CA PRO A 339 -11.75 -3.12 7.16
C PRO A 339 -12.67 -4.01 8.00
N PHE A 340 -12.60 -5.33 7.81
CA PHE A 340 -13.39 -6.29 8.57
C PHE A 340 -12.83 -6.51 9.98
N ILE A 341 -11.50 -6.51 10.15
CA ILE A 341 -10.86 -6.50 11.47
C ILE A 341 -11.18 -5.18 12.18
N ALA A 342 -11.10 -4.04 11.48
CA ALA A 342 -11.46 -2.72 12.01
C ALA A 342 -12.90 -2.68 12.52
N TYR A 343 -13.83 -3.38 11.88
CA TYR A 343 -15.20 -3.49 12.35
C TYR A 343 -15.28 -4.19 13.71
N PHE A 344 -14.64 -5.35 13.87
CA PHE A 344 -14.62 -6.04 15.18
C PHE A 344 -13.89 -5.23 16.24
N LEU A 345 -12.80 -4.58 15.87
CA LEU A 345 -12.03 -3.73 16.76
C LEU A 345 -12.84 -2.49 17.18
N ALA A 346 -13.66 -1.92 16.29
CA ALA A 346 -14.56 -0.82 16.62
C ALA A 346 -15.61 -1.22 17.67
N GLU A 347 -16.25 -2.38 17.49
CA GLU A 347 -17.18 -2.91 18.50
C GLU A 347 -16.47 -3.14 19.84
N TYR A 348 -15.25 -3.67 19.80
CA TYR A 348 -14.44 -3.93 20.97
C TYR A 348 -14.00 -2.65 21.69
N ILE A 349 -13.54 -1.64 20.97
CA ILE A 349 -13.17 -0.34 21.55
C ILE A 349 -14.38 0.31 22.23
N LEU A 350 -15.54 0.32 21.59
CA LEU A 350 -16.75 0.87 22.18
C LEU A 350 -17.21 0.09 23.42
N TYR A 351 -16.96 -1.22 23.46
CA TYR A 351 -17.13 -2.02 24.68
C TYR A 351 -16.13 -1.59 25.77
N LEU A 352 -14.84 -1.44 25.44
CA LEU A 352 -13.82 -1.00 26.41
C LEU A 352 -14.13 0.39 26.97
N VAL A 353 -14.58 1.31 26.16
CA VAL A 353 -14.98 2.66 26.58
C VAL A 353 -16.09 2.60 27.65
N ARG A 354 -17.04 1.68 27.49
CA ARG A 354 -18.21 1.55 28.41
C ARG A 354 -17.86 0.77 29.67
N VAL A 355 -17.09 -0.30 29.57
CA VAL A 355 -16.87 -1.26 30.66
C VAL A 355 -15.50 -1.13 31.31
N HIS A 356 -14.47 -0.80 30.54
CA HIS A 356 -13.07 -0.70 30.98
C HIS A 356 -12.40 0.59 30.52
N PRO A 357 -12.93 1.79 30.86
CA PRO A 357 -12.42 3.07 30.37
C PRO A 357 -10.96 3.33 30.73
N VAL A 358 -10.43 2.66 31.74
CA VAL A 358 -9.02 2.76 32.14
C VAL A 358 -8.07 2.33 31.02
N VAL A 359 -8.46 1.34 30.21
CA VAL A 359 -7.66 0.87 29.06
C VAL A 359 -7.47 2.00 28.05
N MET A 360 -8.57 2.71 27.72
CA MET A 360 -8.51 3.86 26.80
C MET A 360 -7.67 5.01 27.35
N LYS A 361 -7.74 5.26 28.68
CA LYS A 361 -6.91 6.28 29.34
C LYS A 361 -5.42 5.94 29.26
N ILE A 362 -5.05 4.69 29.58
CA ILE A 362 -3.65 4.22 29.49
C ILE A 362 -3.15 4.32 28.06
N PHE A 363 -3.89 3.77 27.10
CA PHE A 363 -3.51 3.82 25.70
C PHE A 363 -3.38 5.26 25.18
N GLY A 364 -4.34 6.13 25.49
CA GLY A 364 -4.28 7.53 25.13
C GLY A 364 -3.11 8.28 25.78
N SER A 365 -2.78 7.96 27.04
CA SER A 365 -1.59 8.52 27.70
C SER A 365 -0.30 8.09 27.02
N ILE A 366 -0.20 6.83 26.56
CA ILE A 366 0.96 6.37 25.79
C ILE A 366 1.03 7.12 24.45
N MET A 367 -0.07 7.25 23.72
CA MET A 367 -0.09 7.98 22.45
C MET A 367 0.25 9.47 22.62
N ALA A 368 -0.25 10.10 23.69
CA ALA A 368 0.11 11.48 24.03
C ALA A 368 1.62 11.60 24.35
N SER A 369 2.17 10.65 25.10
CA SER A 369 3.61 10.61 25.40
C SER A 369 4.44 10.40 24.13
N VAL A 370 4.03 9.53 23.22
CA VAL A 370 4.68 9.34 21.90
C VAL A 370 4.66 10.64 21.09
N SER A 371 3.50 11.32 21.04
CA SER A 371 3.36 12.60 20.35
C SER A 371 4.34 13.66 20.89
N ILE A 372 4.41 13.81 22.21
CA ILE A 372 5.34 14.75 22.86
C ILE A 372 6.79 14.32 22.65
N LEU A 373 7.10 13.03 22.76
CA LEU A 373 8.46 12.51 22.55
C LEU A 373 8.95 12.78 21.12
N LEU A 374 8.10 12.59 20.10
CA LEU A 374 8.45 12.93 18.72
C LEU A 374 8.81 14.41 18.58
N LEU A 375 8.03 15.30 19.19
CA LEU A 375 8.34 16.73 19.17
C LEU A 375 9.63 17.06 19.94
N LEU A 376 9.84 16.46 21.11
CA LEU A 376 11.07 16.68 21.90
C LEU A 376 12.30 16.21 21.12
N VAL A 377 12.27 15.04 20.52
CA VAL A 377 13.37 14.51 19.69
C VAL A 377 13.61 15.45 18.52
N PHE A 378 12.56 15.85 17.79
CA PHE A 378 12.69 16.76 16.66
C PHE A 378 13.36 18.10 17.03
N PHE A 379 12.91 18.74 18.12
CA PHE A 379 13.52 19.98 18.58
C PHE A 379 14.93 19.79 19.15
N SER A 380 15.22 18.66 19.81
CA SER A 380 16.57 18.34 20.29
C SER A 380 17.57 18.19 19.14
N LEU A 381 17.16 17.51 18.04
CA LEU A 381 17.94 17.44 16.81
C LEU A 381 18.19 18.84 16.25
N ARG A 382 17.14 19.61 16.09
CA ARG A 382 17.21 20.95 15.50
C ARG A 382 18.06 21.94 16.28
N MET A 383 18.17 21.79 17.60
CA MET A 383 19.03 22.58 18.45
C MET A 383 20.49 22.09 18.53
N GLY A 384 20.82 21.02 17.79
CA GLY A 384 22.15 20.43 17.80
C GLY A 384 22.53 19.76 19.13
N TRP A 385 21.54 19.38 19.95
CA TRP A 385 21.80 18.72 21.24
C TRP A 385 22.20 17.26 21.10
N VAL A 386 21.98 16.67 19.92
CA VAL A 386 22.32 15.28 19.64
C VAL A 386 23.63 15.25 18.85
N PRO A 387 24.74 14.74 19.42
CA PRO A 387 26.01 14.72 18.73
C PRO A 387 26.08 13.62 17.67
N ASP A 388 26.82 13.84 16.59
CA ASP A 388 27.02 12.87 15.48
C ASP A 388 27.63 11.54 15.96
N THR A 389 28.35 11.58 17.08
CA THR A 389 28.99 10.41 17.68
C THR A 389 28.04 9.36 18.24
N ILE A 390 26.73 9.70 18.37
CA ILE A 390 25.71 8.74 18.83
C ILE A 390 25.56 7.56 17.85
N PHE A 391 25.85 7.80 16.56
CA PHE A 391 25.77 6.78 15.54
C PHE A 391 27.12 6.15 15.27
N SER A 392 27.21 4.82 15.45
CA SER A 392 28.38 3.99 15.18
C SER A 392 28.00 2.76 14.36
N GLY A 393 29.00 2.10 13.73
CA GLY A 393 28.81 0.88 12.96
C GLY A 393 28.41 1.13 11.49
N ARG A 394 28.00 0.05 10.81
CA ARG A 394 27.81 -0.02 9.34
C ARG A 394 26.84 1.03 8.75
N HIS A 395 25.85 1.46 9.52
CA HIS A 395 24.81 2.41 9.07
C HIS A 395 24.99 3.81 9.67
N ALA A 396 26.16 4.13 10.25
CA ALA A 396 26.38 5.39 10.94
C ALA A 396 26.24 6.60 10.01
N GLU A 397 26.77 6.53 8.79
CA GLU A 397 26.69 7.62 7.81
C GLU A 397 25.25 7.87 7.35
N GLU A 398 24.51 6.81 7.03
CA GLU A 398 23.10 6.91 6.64
C GLU A 398 22.26 7.52 7.77
N ASN A 399 22.47 7.08 9.01
CA ASN A 399 21.74 7.60 10.18
C ASN A 399 22.09 9.06 10.48
N ARG A 400 23.35 9.47 10.30
CA ARG A 400 23.75 10.91 10.40
C ARG A 400 23.08 11.73 9.31
N ALA A 401 23.04 11.23 8.07
CA ALA A 401 22.36 11.93 6.99
C ALA A 401 20.86 12.14 7.29
N PHE A 402 20.17 11.14 7.89
CA PHE A 402 18.78 11.30 8.33
C PHE A 402 18.63 12.33 9.45
N MET A 403 19.55 12.34 10.40
CA MET A 403 19.57 13.31 11.48
C MET A 403 19.72 14.73 10.92
N HIS A 404 20.74 14.97 10.09
CA HIS A 404 20.98 16.27 9.47
C HIS A 404 19.82 16.72 8.56
N ALA A 405 19.16 15.79 7.87
CA ALA A 405 17.96 16.11 7.11
C ALA A 405 16.82 16.63 8.00
N LEU A 406 16.65 16.06 9.20
CA LEU A 406 15.66 16.54 10.17
C LEU A 406 16.07 17.87 10.84
N GLU A 407 17.35 18.08 11.08
CA GLU A 407 17.89 19.35 11.62
C GLU A 407 17.63 20.54 10.69
N THR A 408 17.74 20.31 9.39
CA THR A 408 17.67 21.35 8.36
C THR A 408 16.27 21.59 7.79
N VAL A 409 15.25 20.85 8.23
CA VAL A 409 13.85 21.03 7.77
C VAL A 409 13.42 22.48 7.95
N PRO A 410 12.94 23.17 6.91
CA PRO A 410 12.39 24.51 7.05
C PRO A 410 11.13 24.48 7.92
N LEU A 411 11.09 25.32 8.97
CA LEU A 411 9.90 25.50 9.80
C LEU A 411 9.00 26.57 9.15
N ASP A 412 8.26 26.14 8.16
CA ASP A 412 7.25 26.93 7.47
C ASP A 412 5.90 26.94 8.22
N VAL A 413 4.89 27.58 7.64
CA VAL A 413 3.55 27.65 8.20
C VAL A 413 2.92 26.26 8.37
N VAL A 414 3.20 25.33 7.45
CA VAL A 414 2.67 23.96 7.48
C VAL A 414 3.29 23.17 8.63
N SER A 415 4.60 23.28 8.80
CA SER A 415 5.35 22.65 9.90
C SER A 415 4.82 23.11 11.27
N TRP A 416 4.63 24.43 11.44
CA TRP A 416 4.06 24.98 12.68
C TRP A 416 2.60 24.55 12.89
N PHE A 417 1.81 24.45 11.83
CA PHE A 417 0.45 23.93 11.91
C PHE A 417 0.43 22.47 12.39
N LEU A 418 1.30 21.61 11.87
CA LEU A 418 1.40 20.20 12.26
C LEU A 418 1.83 20.06 13.73
N ILE A 419 2.86 20.79 14.15
CA ILE A 419 3.32 20.84 15.54
C ILE A 419 2.18 21.32 16.45
N GLY A 420 1.51 22.40 16.08
CA GLY A 420 0.36 22.94 16.80
C GLY A 420 -0.80 21.94 16.91
N ALA A 421 -1.10 21.21 15.82
CA ALA A 421 -2.14 20.20 15.80
C ALA A 421 -1.83 19.04 16.78
N MET A 422 -0.59 18.56 16.83
CA MET A 422 -0.15 17.56 17.80
C MET A 422 -0.34 18.05 19.24
N LEU A 423 0.08 19.28 19.55
CA LEU A 423 -0.06 19.87 20.90
C LEU A 423 -1.52 20.07 21.28
N VAL A 424 -2.36 20.53 20.34
CA VAL A 424 -3.82 20.69 20.55
C VAL A 424 -4.47 19.35 20.82
N ALA A 425 -4.13 18.30 20.08
CA ALA A 425 -4.68 16.95 20.28
C ALA A 425 -4.35 16.43 21.70
N VAL A 426 -3.10 16.57 22.13
CA VAL A 426 -2.67 16.21 23.49
C VAL A 426 -3.40 17.05 24.55
N LYS A 427 -3.55 18.37 24.34
CA LYS A 427 -4.29 19.26 25.25
C LYS A 427 -5.76 18.84 25.36
N CYS A 428 -6.43 18.50 24.26
CA CYS A 428 -7.81 18.01 24.27
C CYS A 428 -7.93 16.75 25.11
N PHE A 429 -7.05 15.77 24.89
CA PHE A 429 -7.02 14.53 25.66
C PHE A 429 -6.82 14.77 27.17
N ILE A 430 -5.85 15.60 27.56
CA ILE A 430 -5.62 15.96 28.97
C ILE A 430 -6.85 16.65 29.57
N SER A 431 -7.51 17.54 28.81
CA SER A 431 -8.75 18.20 29.24
C SER A 431 -9.87 17.19 29.51
N SER A 432 -10.08 16.23 28.60
CA SER A 432 -11.09 15.18 28.76
C SER A 432 -10.78 14.25 29.95
N LEU A 433 -9.49 13.97 30.20
CA LEU A 433 -9.07 13.23 31.40
C LEU A 433 -9.43 13.98 32.70
N ARG A 434 -9.13 15.29 32.75
CA ARG A 434 -9.44 16.13 33.93
C ARG A 434 -10.95 16.26 34.18
N LYS A 435 -11.72 16.42 33.12
CA LYS A 435 -13.20 16.48 33.17
C LYS A 435 -13.85 15.13 33.39
N LYS A 436 -13.08 14.04 33.37
CA LYS A 436 -13.58 12.65 33.46
C LYS A 436 -14.62 12.32 32.38
N ASP A 437 -14.56 12.97 31.21
CA ASP A 437 -15.47 12.75 30.11
C ASP A 437 -15.05 11.51 29.29
N VAL A 438 -15.52 10.35 29.74
CA VAL A 438 -15.21 9.06 29.14
C VAL A 438 -15.65 8.98 27.67
N ARG A 439 -16.70 9.73 27.29
CA ARG A 439 -17.21 9.70 25.90
C ARG A 439 -16.30 10.43 24.93
N MET A 440 -15.63 11.49 25.38
CA MET A 440 -14.70 12.23 24.53
C MET A 440 -13.32 11.59 24.46
N ILE A 441 -12.87 10.89 25.50
CA ILE A 441 -11.53 10.31 25.58
C ILE A 441 -11.17 9.47 24.34
N HIS A 442 -12.07 8.63 23.83
CA HIS A 442 -11.73 7.79 22.66
C HIS A 442 -11.61 8.60 21.36
N TYR A 443 -12.41 9.66 21.18
CA TYR A 443 -12.26 10.56 20.03
C TYR A 443 -10.96 11.37 20.11
N ASP A 444 -10.58 11.82 21.31
CA ASP A 444 -9.30 12.52 21.52
C ASP A 444 -8.10 11.60 21.22
N VAL A 445 -8.21 10.31 21.59
CA VAL A 445 -7.19 9.30 21.24
C VAL A 445 -7.06 9.15 19.72
N PHE A 446 -8.19 9.05 18.99
CA PHE A 446 -8.14 9.02 17.52
C PHE A 446 -7.58 10.31 16.94
N PHE A 447 -7.86 11.46 17.57
CA PHE A 447 -7.31 12.74 17.13
C PHE A 447 -5.78 12.80 17.33
N ILE A 448 -5.24 12.30 18.46
CA ILE A 448 -3.78 12.16 18.66
C ILE A 448 -3.18 11.25 17.59
N VAL A 449 -3.74 10.06 17.38
CA VAL A 449 -3.23 9.12 16.36
C VAL A 449 -3.26 9.75 14.98
N PHE A 450 -4.35 10.42 14.62
CA PHE A 450 -4.50 11.12 13.35
C PHE A 450 -3.42 12.21 13.16
N THR A 451 -3.18 13.05 14.19
CA THR A 451 -2.17 14.11 14.10
C THR A 451 -0.74 13.55 14.05
N ILE A 452 -0.48 12.40 14.70
CA ILE A 452 0.81 11.70 14.56
C ILE A 452 1.01 11.26 13.10
N PHE A 453 0.04 10.58 12.48
CA PHE A 453 0.17 10.14 11.08
C PHE A 453 0.33 11.34 10.13
N LEU A 454 -0.48 12.38 10.33
CA LEU A 454 -0.41 13.58 9.51
C LEU A 454 0.98 14.27 9.61
N SER A 455 1.56 14.31 10.82
CA SER A 455 2.88 14.89 11.04
C SER A 455 4.01 13.96 10.57
N LEU A 456 3.81 12.64 10.61
CA LEU A 456 4.74 11.71 9.99
C LEU A 456 4.81 11.95 8.48
N ASP A 457 3.68 12.07 7.80
CA ASP A 457 3.63 12.26 6.35
C ASP A 457 4.10 13.64 5.89
N GLY A 458 3.86 14.71 6.69
CA GLY A 458 4.14 16.08 6.27
C GLY A 458 5.43 16.70 6.85
N LEU A 459 5.93 16.18 7.98
CA LEU A 459 7.07 16.81 8.68
C LEU A 459 8.24 15.84 8.89
N PHE A 460 8.00 14.63 9.38
CA PHE A 460 9.08 13.76 9.85
C PHE A 460 9.62 12.80 8.78
N GLN A 461 8.75 12.18 7.98
CA GLN A 461 9.17 11.18 6.98
C GLN A 461 9.79 11.78 5.71
N PRO A 462 9.26 12.85 5.09
CA PRO A 462 9.80 13.34 3.84
C PRO A 462 11.30 13.66 3.88
N PRO A 463 11.85 14.41 4.85
CA PRO A 463 13.28 14.69 4.89
C PRO A 463 14.12 13.41 4.98
N VAL A 464 13.70 12.43 5.79
CA VAL A 464 14.41 11.15 5.96
C VAL A 464 14.35 10.29 4.69
N LEU A 465 13.19 10.21 4.04
CA LEU A 465 12.99 9.39 2.85
C LEU A 465 13.67 10.02 1.61
N ASN A 466 13.72 11.34 1.54
CA ASN A 466 14.33 12.07 0.44
C ASN A 466 15.86 11.88 0.39
N VAL A 467 16.52 11.70 1.53
CA VAL A 467 17.94 11.32 1.59
C VAL A 467 18.20 9.98 0.90
N LYS A 468 17.25 9.04 0.95
CA LYS A 468 17.37 7.72 0.31
C LYS A 468 17.10 7.74 -1.19
N SER A 469 16.60 8.84 -1.71
CA SER A 469 16.21 8.92 -3.13
C SER A 469 17.41 9.15 -4.03
N GLN A 470 17.36 8.54 -5.21
CA GLN A 470 18.32 8.78 -6.29
C GLN A 470 17.92 9.96 -7.20
N LYS A 471 16.92 10.77 -6.80
CA LYS A 471 16.50 11.95 -7.57
C LYS A 471 17.63 12.94 -7.80
N PRO A 472 18.47 13.31 -6.79
CA PRO A 472 19.60 14.22 -7.04
C PRO A 472 20.60 13.71 -8.05
N ILE A 473 20.84 12.38 -8.09
CA ILE A 473 21.69 11.73 -9.09
C ILE A 473 21.09 11.91 -10.49
N ALA A 474 19.81 11.59 -10.64
CA ALA A 474 19.11 11.74 -11.92
C ALA A 474 19.08 13.19 -12.41
N GLU A 475 18.89 14.17 -11.53
CA GLU A 475 18.95 15.59 -11.85
C GLU A 475 20.35 16.02 -12.31
N SER A 476 21.41 15.51 -11.69
CA SER A 476 22.80 15.76 -12.11
C SER A 476 23.07 15.14 -13.48
N ILE A 477 22.59 13.93 -13.74
CA ILE A 477 22.68 13.31 -15.07
C ILE A 477 21.91 14.11 -16.11
N ALA A 478 20.69 14.57 -15.81
CA ALA A 478 19.87 15.34 -16.73
C ALA A 478 20.49 16.68 -17.13
N ARG A 479 21.32 17.30 -16.28
CA ARG A 479 22.07 18.53 -16.62
C ARG A 479 23.17 18.27 -17.64
N ILE A 480 23.82 17.10 -17.59
CA ILE A 480 24.92 16.73 -18.50
C ILE A 480 24.36 16.12 -19.78
N VAL A 481 23.32 15.30 -19.65
CA VAL A 481 22.66 14.60 -20.77
C VAL A 481 21.18 15.03 -20.80
N PRO A 482 20.86 16.26 -21.26
CA PRO A 482 19.51 16.78 -21.24
C PRO A 482 18.55 16.02 -22.15
N GLN A 483 19.06 15.40 -23.21
CA GLN A 483 18.29 14.64 -24.20
C GLN A 483 19.02 13.37 -24.62
N GLY A 484 18.29 12.39 -25.17
CA GLY A 484 18.82 11.14 -25.66
C GLY A 484 18.85 10.02 -24.63
N THR A 485 19.34 8.86 -25.07
CA THR A 485 19.37 7.64 -24.28
C THR A 485 20.55 7.64 -23.30
N VAL A 486 20.30 7.22 -22.07
CA VAL A 486 21.30 6.86 -21.07
C VAL A 486 21.29 5.35 -20.94
N TYR A 487 22.45 4.70 -20.96
CA TYR A 487 22.53 3.26 -20.83
C TYR A 487 22.78 2.84 -19.39
N SER A 488 22.29 1.69 -19.00
CA SER A 488 22.61 1.06 -17.70
C SER A 488 23.41 -0.21 -17.91
N TYR A 489 24.41 -0.43 -17.06
CA TYR A 489 25.11 -1.70 -16.98
C TYR A 489 25.06 -2.20 -15.55
N GLN A 490 24.57 -3.43 -15.35
CA GLN A 490 24.42 -4.04 -14.03
C GLN A 490 24.83 -5.51 -14.08
N LEU A 491 25.68 -5.94 -13.14
CA LEU A 491 26.15 -7.34 -13.03
C LEU A 491 25.01 -8.36 -12.89
N ASN A 492 23.89 -7.96 -12.29
CA ASN A 492 22.75 -8.84 -12.14
C ASN A 492 21.96 -9.04 -13.44
N GLU A 493 22.06 -8.13 -14.39
CA GLU A 493 21.48 -8.28 -15.74
C GLU A 493 22.22 -9.35 -16.52
N VAL A 494 23.55 -9.38 -16.41
CA VAL A 494 24.41 -10.42 -16.99
C VAL A 494 24.06 -11.80 -16.48
N LYS A 495 23.64 -11.91 -15.20
CA LYS A 495 23.26 -13.17 -14.55
C LYS A 495 21.79 -13.56 -14.75
N GLY A 496 21.06 -12.89 -15.66
CA GLY A 496 19.66 -13.20 -15.96
C GLY A 496 18.63 -12.72 -14.92
N ASN A 497 19.02 -11.84 -14.01
CA ASN A 497 18.12 -11.20 -13.04
C ASN A 497 18.12 -9.69 -13.27
N PRO A 498 17.26 -9.16 -14.15
CA PRO A 498 17.28 -7.76 -14.54
C PRO A 498 16.86 -6.86 -13.38
N LEU A 499 17.85 -6.30 -12.70
CA LEU A 499 17.63 -5.17 -11.81
C LEU A 499 17.66 -3.89 -12.63
N ARG A 500 16.54 -3.17 -12.69
CA ARG A 500 16.44 -1.89 -13.41
C ARG A 500 16.68 -0.73 -12.45
N GLN A 501 17.27 0.36 -12.97
CA GLN A 501 17.44 1.64 -12.26
C GLN A 501 16.12 2.44 -12.27
N PHE A 502 15.04 1.85 -11.76
CA PHE A 502 13.69 2.43 -11.85
C PHE A 502 13.58 3.86 -11.31
N ILE A 503 14.30 4.20 -10.23
CA ILE A 503 14.24 5.54 -9.65
C ILE A 503 14.88 6.54 -10.61
N VAL A 504 16.10 6.27 -11.05
CA VAL A 504 16.83 7.13 -11.98
C VAL A 504 16.08 7.23 -13.31
N ASN A 505 15.58 6.09 -13.83
CA ASN A 505 14.83 6.05 -15.07
C ASN A 505 13.55 6.89 -15.03
N PHE A 506 12.81 6.86 -13.91
CA PHE A 506 11.62 7.69 -13.74
C PHE A 506 11.95 9.19 -13.84
N TYR A 507 12.96 9.65 -13.09
CA TYR A 507 13.34 11.07 -13.10
C TYR A 507 14.04 11.52 -14.38
N LEU A 508 14.55 10.56 -15.18
CA LEU A 508 15.08 10.83 -16.53
C LEU A 508 14.02 10.71 -17.65
N GLY A 509 12.74 10.44 -17.33
CA GLY A 509 11.70 10.35 -18.35
C GLY A 509 11.78 9.08 -19.19
N ASP A 510 11.91 7.90 -18.58
CA ASP A 510 12.00 6.58 -19.25
C ASP A 510 13.06 6.49 -20.36
N ARG A 511 14.23 7.13 -20.14
CA ARG A 511 15.35 7.19 -21.10
C ARG A 511 16.50 6.24 -20.78
N VAL A 512 16.44 5.51 -19.65
CA VAL A 512 17.48 4.54 -19.27
C VAL A 512 17.21 3.20 -19.94
N VAL A 513 18.17 2.73 -20.74
CA VAL A 513 18.07 1.47 -21.50
C VAL A 513 19.23 0.56 -21.11
N PRO A 514 19.01 -0.75 -20.90
CA PRO A 514 20.08 -1.70 -20.64
C PRO A 514 21.09 -1.74 -21.78
N PHE A 515 22.39 -1.68 -21.46
CA PHE A 515 23.46 -1.70 -22.46
C PHE A 515 23.38 -2.94 -23.35
N TYR A 516 23.15 -4.11 -22.78
CA TYR A 516 23.05 -5.38 -23.51
C TYR A 516 21.92 -5.46 -24.52
N ALA A 517 20.89 -4.68 -24.33
CA ALA A 517 19.73 -4.70 -25.22
C ALA A 517 20.03 -4.06 -26.61
N VAL A 518 20.98 -3.14 -26.64
CA VAL A 518 21.27 -2.33 -27.86
C VAL A 518 22.73 -2.45 -28.31
N SER A 519 23.68 -2.73 -27.39
CA SER A 519 25.12 -2.75 -27.63
C SER A 519 25.59 -1.50 -28.39
N PRO A 520 25.36 -0.29 -27.85
CA PRO A 520 25.62 0.97 -28.57
C PRO A 520 27.10 1.23 -28.79
N VAL A 521 27.43 1.91 -29.89
CA VAL A 521 28.82 2.25 -30.24
C VAL A 521 29.38 3.37 -29.35
N GLN A 522 28.54 4.31 -28.92
CA GLN A 522 28.94 5.43 -28.06
C GLN A 522 27.72 5.94 -27.27
N GLY A 523 27.97 6.59 -26.15
CA GLY A 523 26.92 7.18 -25.35
C GLY A 523 27.33 7.46 -23.91
N TYR A 524 26.31 7.59 -23.05
CA TYR A 524 26.49 7.77 -21.64
C TYR A 524 25.90 6.56 -20.89
N MET A 525 26.59 6.11 -19.84
CA MET A 525 26.22 4.92 -19.10
C MET A 525 26.22 5.22 -17.59
N VAL A 526 25.22 4.72 -16.89
CA VAL A 526 25.16 4.71 -15.43
C VAL A 526 25.50 3.32 -14.91
N ALA A 527 26.49 3.25 -14.01
CA ALA A 527 26.95 2.02 -13.38
C ALA A 527 27.59 2.32 -12.02
N GLU A 528 27.67 1.32 -11.15
CA GLU A 528 28.51 1.38 -9.95
C GLU A 528 29.98 1.12 -10.32
N GLU A 529 30.91 1.54 -9.47
CA GLU A 529 32.35 1.38 -9.71
C GLU A 529 32.77 -0.09 -9.92
N VAL A 530 32.14 -1.01 -9.16
CA VAL A 530 32.39 -2.44 -9.32
C VAL A 530 31.86 -2.96 -10.67
N GLU A 531 30.73 -2.44 -11.12
CA GLU A 531 30.09 -2.84 -12.37
C GLU A 531 30.90 -2.37 -13.57
N ILE A 532 31.43 -1.13 -13.52
CA ILE A 532 32.26 -0.61 -14.62
C ILE A 532 33.62 -1.28 -14.71
N ALA A 533 34.18 -1.79 -13.62
CA ALA A 533 35.39 -2.58 -13.64
C ALA A 533 35.19 -3.87 -14.47
N VAL A 534 34.09 -4.59 -14.21
CA VAL A 534 33.72 -5.79 -14.97
C VAL A 534 33.41 -5.44 -16.44
N PHE A 535 32.68 -4.33 -16.67
CA PHE A 535 32.43 -3.88 -18.05
C PHE A 535 33.70 -3.70 -18.84
N LYS A 536 34.74 -3.08 -18.27
CA LYS A 536 36.04 -2.87 -18.96
C LYS A 536 36.79 -4.18 -19.24
N GLU A 537 36.60 -5.19 -18.41
CA GLU A 537 37.17 -6.54 -18.64
C GLU A 537 36.41 -7.29 -19.74
N GLU A 538 35.08 -7.23 -19.74
CA GLU A 538 34.24 -7.91 -20.75
C GLU A 538 34.24 -7.20 -22.12
N HIS A 539 34.47 -5.88 -22.13
CA HIS A 539 34.42 -5.03 -23.32
C HIS A 539 35.68 -4.20 -23.50
N PRO A 540 36.85 -4.82 -23.73
CA PRO A 540 38.13 -4.11 -23.89
C PRO A 540 38.18 -3.21 -25.13
N ASP A 541 37.25 -3.42 -26.05
CA ASP A 541 37.06 -2.61 -27.26
C ASP A 541 36.36 -1.26 -27.02
N TYR A 542 35.95 -0.99 -25.76
CA TYR A 542 35.35 0.29 -25.39
C TYR A 542 36.29 1.14 -24.54
N ARG A 543 36.43 2.40 -24.89
CA ARG A 543 37.02 3.43 -24.02
C ARG A 543 35.93 3.99 -23.12
N VAL A 544 36.19 4.05 -21.80
CA VAL A 544 35.23 4.50 -20.79
C VAL A 544 35.88 5.55 -19.90
N GLU A 545 35.28 6.73 -19.84
CA GLU A 545 35.73 7.88 -19.05
C GLU A 545 34.62 8.26 -18.05
N GLU A 546 34.99 8.51 -16.78
CA GLU A 546 34.05 8.95 -15.75
C GLU A 546 33.74 10.44 -15.90
N ILE A 547 32.46 10.79 -15.76
CA ILE A 547 32.01 12.18 -15.71
C ILE A 547 31.56 12.46 -14.27
N PRO A 548 32.14 13.44 -13.58
CA PRO A 548 31.81 13.72 -12.20
C PRO A 548 30.39 14.29 -12.10
N ILE A 549 29.52 13.63 -11.34
CA ILE A 549 28.14 14.05 -11.04
C ILE A 549 27.93 14.32 -9.55
N GLY A 550 28.95 14.13 -8.73
CA GLY A 550 28.92 14.20 -7.27
C GLY A 550 29.43 12.90 -6.63
N ASP A 551 29.54 12.88 -5.31
CA ASP A 551 29.97 11.69 -4.57
C ASP A 551 28.78 10.75 -4.32
N TYR A 552 28.46 9.97 -5.32
CA TYR A 552 27.38 8.98 -5.29
C TYR A 552 27.93 7.59 -5.60
N ARG A 553 27.27 6.56 -5.10
CA ARG A 553 27.58 5.16 -5.43
C ARG A 553 27.36 4.85 -6.89
N LEU A 554 26.28 5.38 -7.49
CA LEU A 554 26.00 5.30 -8.92
C LEU A 554 26.70 6.46 -9.61
N ARG A 555 27.49 6.18 -10.64
CA ARG A 555 28.31 7.15 -11.38
C ARG A 555 27.90 7.23 -12.83
N LEU A 556 28.25 8.32 -13.51
CA LEU A 556 28.03 8.53 -14.93
C LEU A 556 29.35 8.35 -15.70
N TYR A 557 29.29 7.58 -16.74
CA TYR A 557 30.42 7.34 -17.62
C TYR A 557 30.08 7.69 -19.07
N GLN A 558 31.02 8.29 -19.79
CA GLN A 558 30.98 8.37 -21.24
C GLN A 558 31.74 7.19 -21.81
N PHE A 559 31.20 6.53 -22.82
CA PHE A 559 31.85 5.41 -23.47
C PHE A 559 31.83 5.56 -24.99
N LYS A 560 32.83 5.00 -25.62
CA LYS A 560 32.97 4.94 -27.09
C LYS A 560 33.72 3.67 -27.49
N LYS A 561 33.18 2.95 -28.47
CA LYS A 561 33.84 1.79 -29.04
C LYS A 561 35.02 2.25 -29.86
N ASN A 562 36.19 1.62 -29.67
CA ASN A 562 37.35 1.89 -30.49
C ASN A 562 37.02 1.41 -31.90
N THR A 563 37.00 2.32 -32.85
CA THR A 563 37.01 1.96 -34.30
C THR A 563 38.41 1.52 -34.66
N GLU A 564 38.56 0.28 -35.12
CA GLU A 564 39.80 -0.17 -35.78
C GLU A 564 40.20 0.71 -36.95
#